data_0b5e5a8f834b506b026223d190c50af2
#
_entry.id   0b5e5a8f834b506b026223d190c50af2
#
_cell.length_a   1.000
_cell.length_b   1.000
_cell.length_c   1.000
_cell.angle_alpha   90.00
_cell.angle_beta   90.00
_cell.angle_gamma   90.00
#
_symmetry.space_group_name_H-M   'P 1'
#
loop_
_entity.id
_entity.type
_entity.pdbx_description
1 polymer ?
#
loop_
_entity_poly.entity_id
_entity_poly.type
_entity_poly.pdbx_seq_one_letter_code
_entity_poly.pdbx_strand_id
1 'polypeptide(L)'
;MKRSLLLLPILIAALTGLAHADDAAIQQTLKKLDIQQEDIQPSVIPGLNTVMTESGVLYISTDGKHLLQGPLFDVGGIHPVNITNQILLKKLEALSGEMIVYKAPKEQHIITVFTDITCGYCRKMHEQMKDYNALGITVRYLAFPRQGLSSQAEKDMRSIWCMADRKKAFSDAIKGDAVSPATCKTDISKHYQLGVQFGIQGTPAIVLQNGTIIPGYQGPKEMLQMLNAHQASLKAAG
;
A
#
# COMPACT_ATOMS: atom_id res chain seq x y z
N MET A 1 -26.13 62.56 33.23
CA MET A 1 -26.53 61.75 32.06
C MET A 1 -25.66 60.50 32.05
N LYS A 2 -26.17 59.34 32.57
CA LYS A 2 -25.45 58.05 32.62
C LYS A 2 -25.88 57.22 31.40
N ARG A 3 -24.95 56.90 30.49
CA ARG A 3 -25.17 55.99 29.40
C ARG A 3 -24.85 54.59 29.86
N SER A 4 -25.87 53.74 30.03
CA SER A 4 -25.73 52.29 30.24
C SER A 4 -25.38 51.62 28.91
N LEU A 5 -24.22 50.98 28.88
CA LEU A 5 -23.76 50.15 27.79
C LEU A 5 -24.30 48.70 28.02
N LEU A 6 -25.26 48.24 27.25
CA LEU A 6 -25.78 46.88 27.25
C LEU A 6 -24.76 46.02 26.49
N LEU A 7 -24.06 45.16 27.22
CA LEU A 7 -23.23 44.07 26.64
C LEU A 7 -24.14 42.89 26.27
N LEU A 8 -24.27 42.65 24.97
CA LEU A 8 -24.94 41.48 24.42
C LEU A 8 -23.96 40.28 24.45
N PRO A 9 -24.27 39.16 25.10
CA PRO A 9 -23.38 37.99 25.00
C PRO A 9 -23.54 37.33 23.64
N ILE A 10 -22.45 37.26 22.90
CA ILE A 10 -22.34 36.47 21.65
C ILE A 10 -22.30 35.00 22.05
N LEU A 11 -23.39 34.27 21.74
CA LEU A 11 -23.50 32.84 21.89
C LEU A 11 -22.75 32.19 20.72
N ILE A 12 -21.46 31.82 20.96
CA ILE A 12 -20.69 30.99 20.02
C ILE A 12 -21.19 29.56 20.21
N ALA A 13 -22.10 29.11 19.36
CA ALA A 13 -22.52 27.73 19.29
C ALA A 13 -21.37 26.91 18.67
N ALA A 14 -20.80 26.04 19.49
CA ALA A 14 -19.78 25.09 19.05
C ALA A 14 -20.38 24.06 18.08
N LEU A 15 -20.03 24.17 16.80
CA LEU A 15 -20.32 23.18 15.75
C LEU A 15 -19.28 22.04 15.71
N THR A 16 -18.93 21.45 16.86
CA THR A 16 -17.91 20.38 16.91
C THR A 16 -18.47 18.99 17.21
N GLY A 17 -19.79 18.79 17.12
CA GLY A 17 -20.45 17.58 17.64
C GLY A 17 -20.79 16.46 16.66
N LEU A 18 -20.68 16.65 15.34
CA LEU A 18 -21.22 15.68 14.38
C LEU A 18 -20.24 14.56 13.97
N ALA A 19 -18.95 14.84 13.93
CA ALA A 19 -17.94 13.84 13.50
C ALA A 19 -17.70 12.69 14.52
N HIS A 20 -17.96 12.90 15.81
CA HIS A 20 -17.69 11.92 16.85
C HIS A 20 -18.79 10.88 17.08
N ALA A 21 -20.04 11.17 16.66
CA ALA A 21 -21.17 10.23 16.81
C ALA A 21 -21.11 9.10 15.77
N ASP A 22 -20.66 9.41 14.58
CA ASP A 22 -20.57 8.48 13.45
C ASP A 22 -19.46 7.45 13.68
N ASP A 23 -18.33 7.87 14.23
CA ASP A 23 -17.22 6.96 14.55
C ASP A 23 -17.60 5.95 15.64
N ALA A 24 -18.42 6.35 16.60
CA ALA A 24 -18.84 5.46 17.71
C ALA A 24 -19.68 4.26 17.21
N ALA A 25 -20.59 4.48 16.28
CA ALA A 25 -21.41 3.41 15.70
C ALA A 25 -20.53 2.42 14.89
N ILE A 26 -19.58 2.95 14.12
CA ILE A 26 -18.62 2.14 13.35
C ILE A 26 -17.73 1.34 14.29
N GLN A 27 -17.17 1.97 15.32
CA GLN A 27 -16.32 1.29 16.32
C GLN A 27 -17.05 0.17 17.05
N GLN A 28 -18.34 0.37 17.38
CA GLN A 28 -19.15 -0.68 17.99
C GLN A 28 -19.33 -1.88 17.05
N THR A 29 -19.53 -1.62 15.76
CA THR A 29 -19.65 -2.68 14.74
C THR A 29 -18.35 -3.43 14.58
N LEU A 30 -17.22 -2.75 14.47
CA LEU A 30 -15.89 -3.36 14.37
C LEU A 30 -15.56 -4.22 15.57
N LYS A 31 -15.86 -3.72 16.77
CA LYS A 31 -15.71 -4.50 18.02
C LYS A 31 -16.58 -5.75 18.05
N LYS A 32 -17.84 -5.67 17.58
CA LYS A 32 -18.76 -6.81 17.49
C LYS A 32 -18.25 -7.88 16.52
N LEU A 33 -17.53 -7.47 15.47
CA LEU A 33 -16.98 -8.36 14.45
C LEU A 33 -15.53 -8.79 14.75
N ASP A 34 -14.96 -8.37 15.90
CA ASP A 34 -13.55 -8.61 16.27
C ASP A 34 -12.55 -8.12 15.20
N ILE A 35 -12.85 -6.98 14.60
CA ILE A 35 -12.01 -6.37 13.57
C ILE A 35 -11.19 -5.25 14.20
N GLN A 36 -9.85 -5.36 14.10
CA GLN A 36 -8.94 -4.31 14.51
C GLN A 36 -8.86 -3.25 13.41
N GLN A 37 -9.05 -1.99 13.78
CA GLN A 37 -8.97 -0.84 12.89
C GLN A 37 -7.67 -0.06 13.10
N GLU A 38 -7.17 0.55 12.02
CA GLU A 38 -6.05 1.48 12.07
C GLU A 38 -6.54 2.93 11.95
N ASP A 39 -7.55 3.18 11.10
CA ASP A 39 -8.05 4.51 10.80
C ASP A 39 -9.48 4.47 10.22
N ILE A 40 -10.27 5.52 10.48
CA ILE A 40 -11.60 5.73 9.92
C ILE A 40 -11.62 7.09 9.22
N GLN A 41 -12.03 7.14 7.96
CA GLN A 41 -12.12 8.36 7.16
C GLN A 41 -13.43 8.39 6.37
N PRO A 42 -14.00 9.56 6.06
CA PRO A 42 -15.11 9.67 5.13
C PRO A 42 -14.77 9.02 3.78
N SER A 43 -15.72 8.25 3.22
CA SER A 43 -15.59 7.71 1.87
C SER A 43 -15.98 8.76 0.82
N VAL A 44 -15.58 8.51 -0.45
CA VAL A 44 -16.10 9.28 -1.59
C VAL A 44 -17.59 9.05 -1.83
N ILE A 45 -18.18 8.01 -1.26
CA ILE A 45 -19.61 7.74 -1.32
C ILE A 45 -20.25 8.33 -0.06
N PRO A 46 -21.19 9.29 -0.19
CA PRO A 46 -21.90 9.84 0.95
C PRO A 46 -22.60 8.76 1.78
N GLY A 47 -22.50 8.85 3.09
CA GLY A 47 -23.09 7.87 4.02
C GLY A 47 -22.26 6.61 4.24
N LEU A 48 -21.08 6.52 3.62
CA LEU A 48 -20.08 5.48 3.92
C LEU A 48 -18.81 6.09 4.53
N ASN A 49 -18.13 5.30 5.33
CA ASN A 49 -16.79 5.60 5.83
C ASN A 49 -15.83 4.53 5.36
N THR A 50 -14.62 4.94 5.01
CA THR A 50 -13.50 4.06 4.71
C THR A 50 -12.81 3.68 6.01
N VAL A 51 -12.73 2.39 6.29
CA VAL A 51 -12.08 1.85 7.49
C VAL A 51 -10.85 1.07 7.09
N MET A 52 -9.69 1.53 7.54
CA MET A 52 -8.43 0.82 7.33
C MET A 52 -8.27 -0.23 8.42
N THR A 53 -7.98 -1.47 8.01
CA THR A 53 -7.75 -2.60 8.91
C THR A 53 -6.46 -3.33 8.53
N GLU A 54 -5.98 -4.21 9.39
CA GLU A 54 -4.84 -5.08 9.07
C GLU A 54 -5.10 -5.98 7.86
N SER A 55 -6.36 -6.37 7.64
CA SER A 55 -6.77 -7.27 6.55
C SER A 55 -7.15 -6.55 5.25
N GLY A 56 -7.16 -5.21 5.25
CA GLY A 56 -7.51 -4.41 4.07
C GLY A 56 -8.46 -3.26 4.38
N VAL A 57 -9.06 -2.73 3.33
CA VAL A 57 -10.00 -1.61 3.40
C VAL A 57 -11.41 -2.14 3.45
N LEU A 58 -12.17 -1.65 4.41
CA LEU A 58 -13.61 -1.88 4.55
C LEU A 58 -14.35 -0.56 4.33
N TYR A 59 -15.61 -0.64 3.91
CA TYR A 59 -16.51 0.50 3.84
C TYR A 59 -17.71 0.22 4.75
N ILE A 60 -17.96 1.11 5.71
CA ILE A 60 -19.03 0.93 6.71
C ILE A 60 -19.96 2.13 6.63
N SER A 61 -21.29 1.88 6.63
CA SER A 61 -22.27 2.95 6.69
C SER A 61 -22.14 3.77 7.98
N THR A 62 -22.40 5.06 7.91
CA THR A 62 -22.31 6.01 9.02
C THR A 62 -23.10 5.54 10.25
N ASP A 63 -24.23 4.84 10.06
CA ASP A 63 -25.01 4.24 11.14
C ASP A 63 -24.47 2.90 11.67
N GLY A 64 -23.33 2.42 11.12
CA GLY A 64 -22.66 1.18 11.52
C GLY A 64 -23.38 -0.11 11.13
N LYS A 65 -24.50 -0.06 10.37
CA LYS A 65 -25.34 -1.25 10.12
C LYS A 65 -24.91 -2.06 8.90
N HIS A 66 -24.23 -1.46 7.94
CA HIS A 66 -23.85 -2.09 6.67
C HIS A 66 -22.35 -2.05 6.48
N LEU A 67 -21.76 -3.18 6.10
CA LEU A 67 -20.36 -3.34 5.82
C LEU A 67 -20.19 -3.86 4.38
N LEU A 68 -19.32 -3.20 3.61
CA LEU A 68 -18.89 -3.62 2.29
C LEU A 68 -17.40 -3.97 2.33
N GLN A 69 -17.05 -5.09 1.77
CA GLN A 69 -15.66 -5.53 1.60
C GLN A 69 -15.36 -5.73 0.14
N GLY A 70 -14.27 -5.13 -0.33
CA GLY A 70 -13.83 -5.22 -1.71
C GLY A 70 -13.36 -3.89 -2.27
N PRO A 71 -12.82 -3.89 -3.51
CA PRO A 71 -12.34 -2.68 -4.14
C PRO A 71 -13.50 -1.76 -4.55
N LEU A 72 -13.34 -0.49 -4.24
CA LEU A 72 -14.22 0.59 -4.70
C LEU A 72 -13.61 1.21 -5.97
N PHE A 73 -14.41 1.30 -7.04
CA PHE A 73 -14.01 1.93 -8.28
C PHE A 73 -14.81 3.21 -8.53
N ASP A 74 -14.13 4.26 -8.94
CA ASP A 74 -14.75 5.39 -9.63
C ASP A 74 -14.89 5.02 -11.12
N VAL A 75 -16.11 5.06 -11.62
CA VAL A 75 -16.46 4.73 -13.01
C VAL A 75 -17.00 5.94 -13.77
N GLY A 76 -16.93 7.14 -13.20
CA GLY A 76 -17.38 8.40 -13.81
C GLY A 76 -16.47 8.89 -14.94
N GLY A 77 -15.22 8.42 -15.01
CA GLY A 77 -14.27 8.76 -16.06
C GLY A 77 -14.27 7.76 -17.23
N ILE A 78 -13.37 7.98 -18.21
CA ILE A 78 -13.20 7.10 -19.39
C ILE A 78 -12.72 5.70 -18.96
N HIS A 79 -11.91 5.61 -17.92
CA HIS A 79 -11.40 4.36 -17.35
C HIS A 79 -11.74 4.26 -15.87
N PRO A 80 -12.14 3.06 -15.39
CA PRO A 80 -12.36 2.84 -13.96
C PRO A 80 -11.08 3.08 -13.15
N VAL A 81 -11.20 3.83 -12.05
CA VAL A 81 -10.11 4.11 -11.12
C VAL A 81 -10.36 3.38 -9.81
N ASN A 82 -9.42 2.53 -9.39
CA ASN A 82 -9.51 1.84 -8.10
C ASN A 82 -9.18 2.78 -6.95
N ILE A 83 -10.22 3.31 -6.29
CA ILE A 83 -10.10 4.25 -5.16
C ILE A 83 -9.45 3.57 -3.95
N THR A 84 -9.78 2.31 -3.70
CA THR A 84 -9.18 1.53 -2.60
C THR A 84 -7.67 1.46 -2.74
N ASN A 85 -7.17 1.15 -3.93
CA ASN A 85 -5.74 1.08 -4.17
C ASN A 85 -5.05 2.45 -4.10
N GLN A 86 -5.74 3.53 -4.47
CA GLN A 86 -5.19 4.89 -4.30
C GLN A 86 -4.96 5.24 -2.82
N ILE A 87 -5.84 4.79 -1.92
CA ILE A 87 -5.66 4.97 -0.48
C ILE A 87 -4.41 4.19 -0.03
N LEU A 88 -4.26 2.94 -0.48
CA LEU A 88 -3.11 2.10 -0.14
C LEU A 88 -1.78 2.60 -0.70
N LEU A 89 -1.79 3.32 -1.84
CA LEU A 89 -0.59 3.95 -2.39
C LEU A 89 0.05 4.95 -1.44
N LYS A 90 -0.73 5.69 -0.65
CA LYS A 90 -0.18 6.61 0.37
C LYS A 90 0.62 5.85 1.42
N LYS A 91 0.13 4.68 1.87
CA LYS A 91 0.87 3.80 2.77
C LYS A 91 2.11 3.21 2.11
N LEU A 92 2.00 2.84 0.83
CA LEU A 92 3.13 2.32 0.05
C LEU A 92 4.28 3.34 -0.02
N GLU A 93 3.98 4.59 -0.35
CA GLU A 93 4.99 5.65 -0.42
C GLU A 93 5.57 6.03 0.96
N ALA A 94 4.80 5.89 2.03
CA ALA A 94 5.33 6.06 3.40
C ALA A 94 6.43 5.04 3.74
N LEU A 95 6.43 3.87 3.09
CA LEU A 95 7.48 2.84 3.24
C LEU A 95 8.66 3.02 2.25
N SER A 96 8.70 4.10 1.46
CA SER A 96 9.74 4.30 0.41
C SER A 96 11.17 4.26 0.96
N GLY A 97 11.40 4.77 2.18
CA GLY A 97 12.70 4.71 2.87
C GLY A 97 13.14 3.31 3.31
N GLU A 98 12.20 2.36 3.35
CA GLU A 98 12.46 0.98 3.73
C GLU A 98 12.66 0.07 2.51
N MET A 99 12.33 0.53 1.30
CA MET A 99 12.44 -0.27 0.07
C MET A 99 13.89 -0.55 -0.33
N ILE A 100 14.14 -1.73 -0.91
CA ILE A 100 15.39 -2.02 -1.61
C ILE A 100 15.23 -1.57 -3.06
N VAL A 101 15.96 -0.51 -3.45
CA VAL A 101 15.76 0.18 -4.73
C VAL A 101 16.86 -0.12 -5.73
N TYR A 102 16.50 -0.68 -6.88
CA TYR A 102 17.36 -0.85 -8.06
C TYR A 102 16.99 0.23 -9.08
N LYS A 103 17.66 1.37 -8.97
CA LYS A 103 17.36 2.56 -9.75
C LYS A 103 17.89 2.46 -11.17
N ALA A 104 17.04 2.77 -12.16
CA ALA A 104 17.42 2.89 -13.57
C ALA A 104 18.27 4.15 -13.80
N PRO A 105 19.34 4.09 -14.61
CA PRO A 105 20.16 5.26 -14.93
C PRO A 105 19.38 6.39 -15.64
N LYS A 106 18.39 6.01 -16.46
CA LYS A 106 17.46 6.90 -17.14
C LYS A 106 16.04 6.49 -16.75
N GLU A 107 15.64 6.85 -15.55
CA GLU A 107 14.34 6.46 -15.00
C GLU A 107 13.19 7.05 -15.79
N GLN A 108 12.32 6.22 -16.32
CA GLN A 108 11.07 6.56 -17.01
C GLN A 108 9.87 6.02 -16.25
N HIS A 109 10.01 4.88 -15.60
CA HIS A 109 8.96 4.19 -14.86
C HIS A 109 9.49 3.69 -13.52
N ILE A 110 8.60 3.63 -12.55
CA ILE A 110 8.86 3.04 -11.23
C ILE A 110 7.82 1.95 -10.99
N ILE A 111 8.27 0.79 -10.57
CA ILE A 111 7.41 -0.29 -10.10
C ILE A 111 7.81 -0.69 -8.69
N THR A 112 6.82 -1.00 -7.85
CA THR A 112 7.05 -1.58 -6.52
C THR A 112 6.65 -3.05 -6.53
N VAL A 113 7.54 -3.92 -6.08
CA VAL A 113 7.38 -5.36 -6.18
C VAL A 113 7.39 -5.97 -4.78
N PHE A 114 6.30 -6.61 -4.43
CA PHE A 114 6.25 -7.48 -3.27
C PHE A 114 6.92 -8.80 -3.63
N THR A 115 7.97 -9.15 -2.91
CA THR A 115 8.90 -10.22 -3.25
C THR A 115 9.13 -11.18 -2.09
N ASP A 116 9.58 -12.39 -2.44
CA ASP A 116 9.96 -13.45 -1.50
C ASP A 116 11.24 -14.12 -2.01
N ILE A 117 12.28 -14.20 -1.18
CA ILE A 117 13.59 -14.78 -1.55
C ILE A 117 13.51 -16.26 -1.91
N THR A 118 12.47 -16.97 -1.45
CA THR A 118 12.25 -18.39 -1.76
C THR A 118 11.45 -18.61 -3.06
N CYS A 119 11.01 -17.53 -3.72
CA CYS A 119 10.17 -17.60 -4.91
C CYS A 119 11.03 -17.69 -6.18
N GLY A 120 10.86 -18.76 -6.97
CA GLY A 120 11.58 -18.95 -8.24
C GLY A 120 11.33 -17.84 -9.27
N TYR A 121 10.10 -17.31 -9.38
CA TYR A 121 9.80 -16.19 -10.27
C TYR A 121 10.34 -14.85 -9.78
N CYS A 122 10.45 -14.65 -8.47
CA CYS A 122 11.15 -13.48 -7.91
C CYS A 122 12.64 -13.52 -8.24
N ARG A 123 13.26 -14.71 -8.15
CA ARG A 123 14.64 -14.92 -8.58
C ARG A 123 14.82 -14.62 -10.06
N LYS A 124 13.95 -15.18 -10.92
CA LYS A 124 13.97 -14.92 -12.36
C LYS A 124 13.86 -13.43 -12.69
N MET A 125 12.98 -12.70 -12.00
CA MET A 125 12.84 -11.26 -12.15
C MET A 125 14.13 -10.54 -11.73
N HIS A 126 14.72 -10.94 -10.61
CA HIS A 126 15.93 -10.32 -10.10
C HIS A 126 17.16 -10.55 -10.98
N GLU A 127 17.30 -11.73 -11.58
CA GLU A 127 18.35 -12.05 -12.55
C GLU A 127 18.35 -11.08 -13.75
N GLN A 128 17.19 -10.56 -14.13
CA GLN A 128 17.00 -9.62 -15.22
C GLN A 128 16.98 -8.14 -14.79
N MET A 129 17.43 -7.84 -13.57
CA MET A 129 17.39 -6.47 -13.03
C MET A 129 18.09 -5.45 -13.91
N LYS A 130 19.23 -5.83 -14.51
CA LYS A 130 19.97 -4.96 -15.44
C LYS A 130 19.14 -4.60 -16.68
N ASP A 131 18.34 -5.55 -17.18
CA ASP A 131 17.50 -5.35 -18.37
C ASP A 131 16.31 -4.43 -18.06
N TYR A 132 15.66 -4.58 -16.89
CA TYR A 132 14.65 -3.61 -16.43
C TYR A 132 15.25 -2.22 -16.33
N ASN A 133 16.40 -2.06 -15.69
CA ASN A 133 17.04 -0.76 -15.53
C ASN A 133 17.53 -0.16 -16.86
N ALA A 134 18.00 -0.97 -17.81
CA ALA A 134 18.38 -0.51 -19.15
C ALA A 134 17.19 0.04 -19.93
N LEU A 135 15.98 -0.48 -19.67
CA LEU A 135 14.72 -0.01 -20.24
C LEU A 135 14.09 1.17 -19.48
N GLY A 136 14.81 1.76 -18.52
CA GLY A 136 14.32 2.90 -17.75
C GLY A 136 13.36 2.55 -16.62
N ILE A 137 13.25 1.26 -16.24
CA ILE A 137 12.37 0.81 -15.16
C ILE A 137 13.16 0.70 -13.87
N THR A 138 12.84 1.54 -12.91
CA THR A 138 13.30 1.42 -11.52
C THR A 138 12.43 0.40 -10.79
N VAL A 139 13.07 -0.54 -10.11
CA VAL A 139 12.42 -1.59 -9.33
C VAL A 139 12.65 -1.34 -7.84
N ARG A 140 11.56 -1.27 -7.07
CA ARG A 140 11.57 -1.14 -5.60
C ARG A 140 11.02 -2.42 -4.99
N TYR A 141 11.73 -3.06 -4.09
CA TYR A 141 11.28 -4.27 -3.41
C TYR A 141 10.75 -3.99 -2.02
N LEU A 142 9.62 -4.63 -1.69
CA LEU A 142 9.10 -4.82 -0.34
C LEU A 142 9.01 -6.32 -0.01
N ALA A 143 9.23 -6.67 1.24
CA ALA A 143 9.22 -8.05 1.70
C ALA A 143 7.78 -8.60 1.77
N PHE A 144 7.56 -9.78 1.18
CA PHE A 144 6.30 -10.51 1.29
C PHE A 144 6.60 -12.01 1.43
N PRO A 145 7.00 -12.49 2.62
CA PRO A 145 7.24 -13.90 2.87
C PRO A 145 5.93 -14.68 2.74
N ARG A 146 5.74 -15.46 1.67
CA ARG A 146 4.49 -16.16 1.34
C ARG A 146 4.03 -17.18 2.38
N GLN A 147 4.97 -17.68 3.18
CA GLN A 147 4.69 -18.61 4.27
C GLN A 147 4.29 -17.91 5.58
N GLY A 148 4.11 -16.59 5.54
CA GLY A 148 3.70 -15.77 6.69
C GLY A 148 4.85 -15.35 7.60
N LEU A 149 4.48 -14.55 8.62
CA LEU A 149 5.41 -13.84 9.49
C LEU A 149 6.14 -14.72 10.52
N SER A 150 5.80 -16.00 10.65
CA SER A 150 6.51 -16.96 11.52
C SER A 150 7.46 -17.88 10.76
N SER A 151 7.63 -17.71 9.45
CA SER A 151 8.42 -18.55 8.58
C SER A 151 9.94 -18.27 8.67
N GLN A 152 10.76 -19.22 8.19
CA GLN A 152 12.20 -18.98 8.04
C GLN A 152 12.47 -17.87 7.00
N ALA A 153 11.70 -17.84 5.91
CA ALA A 153 11.80 -16.80 4.89
C ALA A 153 11.59 -15.38 5.48
N GLU A 154 10.68 -15.23 6.44
CA GLU A 154 10.49 -13.96 7.15
C GLU A 154 11.74 -13.57 7.95
N LYS A 155 12.31 -14.50 8.73
CA LYS A 155 13.51 -14.24 9.54
C LYS A 155 14.71 -13.83 8.68
N ASP A 156 14.88 -14.50 7.55
CA ASP A 156 15.94 -14.20 6.61
C ASP A 156 15.71 -12.84 5.93
N MET A 157 14.50 -12.56 5.48
CA MET A 157 14.15 -11.28 4.85
C MET A 157 14.27 -10.13 5.85
N ARG A 158 13.84 -10.29 7.09
CA ARG A 158 14.05 -9.27 8.15
C ARG A 158 15.52 -8.97 8.34
N SER A 159 16.38 -10.01 8.36
CA SER A 159 17.83 -9.84 8.46
C SER A 159 18.39 -9.06 7.25
N ILE A 160 17.96 -9.39 6.02
CA ILE A 160 18.35 -8.69 4.79
C ILE A 160 18.00 -7.19 4.88
N TRP A 161 16.78 -6.87 5.33
CA TRP A 161 16.33 -5.46 5.48
C TRP A 161 17.08 -4.70 6.58
N CYS A 162 17.79 -5.42 7.45
CA CYS A 162 18.63 -4.85 8.50
C CYS A 162 20.13 -4.77 8.14
N MET A 163 20.55 -5.29 6.98
CA MET A 163 21.95 -5.18 6.54
C MET A 163 22.31 -3.76 6.09
N ALA A 164 23.56 -3.37 6.28
CA ALA A 164 24.09 -2.09 5.81
C ALA A 164 23.97 -1.97 4.28
N ASP A 165 24.34 -3.03 3.55
CA ASP A 165 24.12 -3.15 2.10
C ASP A 165 22.97 -4.13 1.82
N ARG A 166 21.74 -3.60 1.90
CA ARG A 166 20.52 -4.35 1.64
C ARG A 166 20.47 -4.92 0.22
N LYS A 167 21.03 -4.20 -0.77
CA LYS A 167 21.03 -4.64 -2.18
C LYS A 167 21.89 -5.87 -2.37
N LYS A 168 23.10 -5.86 -1.82
CA LYS A 168 23.99 -7.02 -1.87
C LYS A 168 23.37 -8.19 -1.12
N ALA A 169 22.93 -7.98 0.11
CA ALA A 169 22.32 -9.02 0.93
C ALA A 169 21.10 -9.67 0.26
N PHE A 170 20.22 -8.87 -0.35
CA PHE A 170 19.08 -9.38 -1.09
C PHE A 170 19.49 -10.15 -2.36
N SER A 171 20.48 -9.60 -3.11
CA SER A 171 20.95 -10.24 -4.35
C SER A 171 21.63 -11.58 -4.11
N ASP A 172 22.31 -11.73 -2.99
CA ASP A 172 22.96 -12.99 -2.60
C ASP A 172 21.88 -14.00 -2.12
N ALA A 173 21.02 -13.57 -1.21
CA ALA A 173 19.98 -14.44 -0.63
C ALA A 173 19.00 -14.98 -1.68
N ILE A 174 18.56 -14.16 -2.65
CA ILE A 174 17.62 -14.61 -3.67
C ILE A 174 18.23 -15.62 -4.65
N LYS A 175 19.57 -15.70 -4.72
CA LYS A 175 20.31 -16.75 -5.46
C LYS A 175 20.42 -18.04 -4.66
N GLY A 176 20.16 -18.00 -3.36
CA GLY A 176 20.21 -19.15 -2.46
C GLY A 176 21.35 -19.11 -1.45
N ASP A 177 22.10 -18.03 -1.34
CA ASP A 177 23.15 -17.88 -0.34
C ASP A 177 22.53 -17.76 1.06
N ALA A 178 23.24 -18.24 2.06
CA ALA A 178 22.82 -18.20 3.45
C ALA A 178 22.78 -16.76 3.97
N VAL A 179 21.74 -16.43 4.73
CA VAL A 179 21.54 -15.10 5.32
C VAL A 179 22.07 -15.09 6.74
N SER A 180 23.00 -14.19 7.05
CA SER A 180 23.46 -13.96 8.42
C SER A 180 22.37 -13.21 9.21
N PRO A 181 22.09 -13.63 10.47
CA PRO A 181 21.11 -12.93 11.29
C PRO A 181 21.51 -11.47 11.55
N ALA A 182 20.55 -10.55 11.39
CA ALA A 182 20.70 -9.14 11.72
C ALA A 182 19.40 -8.57 12.30
N THR A 183 19.53 -7.56 13.15
CA THR A 183 18.38 -6.88 13.79
C THR A 183 18.53 -5.36 13.68
N CYS A 184 17.41 -4.66 13.47
CA CYS A 184 17.33 -3.21 13.42
C CYS A 184 15.90 -2.75 13.74
N LYS A 185 15.61 -1.46 13.52
CA LYS A 185 14.26 -0.88 13.72
C LYS A 185 13.31 -1.15 12.54
N THR A 186 13.79 -1.62 11.39
CA THR A 186 12.94 -1.91 10.24
C THR A 186 12.07 -3.13 10.54
N ASP A 187 10.78 -2.97 10.39
CA ASP A 187 9.77 -4.00 10.64
C ASP A 187 9.09 -4.41 9.33
N ILE A 188 9.53 -5.52 8.75
CA ILE A 188 8.97 -6.03 7.49
C ILE A 188 7.56 -6.61 7.63
N SER A 189 7.01 -6.73 8.85
CA SER A 189 5.61 -7.09 9.05
C SER A 189 4.68 -6.04 8.42
N LYS A 190 5.07 -4.75 8.43
CA LYS A 190 4.36 -3.66 7.76
C LYS A 190 4.33 -3.84 6.24
N HIS A 191 5.42 -4.34 5.65
CA HIS A 191 5.46 -4.65 4.22
C HIS A 191 4.47 -5.77 3.90
N TYR A 192 4.51 -6.84 4.68
CA TYR A 192 3.61 -7.99 4.53
C TYR A 192 2.15 -7.59 4.69
N GLN A 193 1.80 -6.87 5.76
CA GLN A 193 0.44 -6.39 6.01
C GLN A 193 -0.06 -5.50 4.87
N LEU A 194 0.78 -4.58 4.37
CA LEU A 194 0.41 -3.76 3.23
C LEU A 194 0.14 -4.61 1.97
N GLY A 195 0.94 -5.65 1.73
CA GLY A 195 0.69 -6.60 0.64
C GLY A 195 -0.65 -7.31 0.80
N VAL A 196 -1.00 -7.74 2.03
CA VAL A 196 -2.31 -8.33 2.35
C VAL A 196 -3.43 -7.31 2.09
N GLN A 197 -3.26 -6.06 2.51
CA GLN A 197 -4.22 -4.98 2.26
C GLN A 197 -4.45 -4.72 0.77
N PHE A 198 -3.43 -4.84 -0.06
CA PHE A 198 -3.53 -4.82 -1.53
C PHE A 198 -4.18 -6.08 -2.12
N GLY A 199 -4.49 -7.10 -1.32
CA GLY A 199 -5.04 -8.37 -1.78
C GLY A 199 -4.02 -9.27 -2.48
N ILE A 200 -2.72 -9.08 -2.22
CA ILE A 200 -1.65 -9.89 -2.80
C ILE A 200 -1.67 -11.30 -2.21
N GLN A 201 -1.75 -12.31 -3.07
CA GLN A 201 -1.81 -13.73 -2.69
C GLN A 201 -0.57 -14.52 -3.15
N GLY A 202 0.35 -13.89 -3.89
CA GLY A 202 1.53 -14.54 -4.43
C GLY A 202 2.60 -13.56 -4.86
N THR A 203 3.81 -14.06 -5.12
CA THR A 203 4.96 -13.24 -5.51
C THR A 203 5.56 -13.73 -6.84
N PRO A 204 6.20 -12.84 -7.61
CA PRO A 204 6.19 -11.40 -7.40
C PRO A 204 4.80 -10.81 -7.65
N ALA A 205 4.44 -9.75 -6.92
CA ALA A 205 3.27 -8.93 -7.24
C ALA A 205 3.74 -7.49 -7.45
N ILE A 206 3.37 -6.91 -8.57
CA ILE A 206 3.89 -5.63 -9.03
C ILE A 206 2.81 -4.57 -8.87
N VAL A 207 3.09 -3.52 -8.12
CA VAL A 207 2.21 -2.38 -7.93
C VAL A 207 2.73 -1.21 -8.76
N LEU A 208 1.90 -0.70 -9.65
CA LEU A 208 2.17 0.46 -10.48
C LEU A 208 1.89 1.75 -9.71
N GLN A 209 2.38 2.89 -10.23
CA GLN A 209 2.23 4.21 -9.59
C GLN A 209 0.78 4.68 -9.41
N ASN A 210 -0.17 4.12 -10.14
CA ASN A 210 -1.61 4.40 -9.98
C ASN A 210 -2.35 3.36 -9.10
N GLY A 211 -1.63 2.41 -8.50
CA GLY A 211 -2.21 1.36 -7.67
C GLY A 211 -2.70 0.12 -8.43
N THR A 212 -2.54 0.07 -9.76
CA THR A 212 -2.81 -1.16 -10.51
C THR A 212 -1.86 -2.26 -10.07
N ILE A 213 -2.40 -3.45 -9.83
CA ILE A 213 -1.63 -4.63 -9.44
C ILE A 213 -1.50 -5.55 -10.63
N ILE A 214 -0.26 -5.92 -10.96
CA ILE A 214 0.07 -6.93 -11.95
C ILE A 214 0.56 -8.16 -11.18
N PRO A 215 -0.21 -9.24 -11.15
CA PRO A 215 0.18 -10.45 -10.46
C PRO A 215 1.21 -11.23 -11.28
N GLY A 216 2.20 -11.79 -10.59
CA GLY A 216 3.20 -12.65 -11.17
C GLY A 216 4.32 -11.91 -11.92
N TYR A 217 5.22 -12.70 -12.47
CA TYR A 217 6.38 -12.24 -13.20
C TYR A 217 6.00 -11.74 -14.62
N GLN A 218 6.56 -10.60 -14.98
CA GLN A 218 6.54 -10.06 -16.34
C GLN A 218 7.97 -9.82 -16.80
N GLY A 219 8.35 -10.21 -18.01
CA GLY A 219 9.67 -9.94 -18.56
C GLY A 219 9.91 -8.43 -18.77
N PRO A 220 11.18 -7.98 -18.85
CA PRO A 220 11.48 -6.55 -18.95
C PRO A 220 10.80 -5.85 -20.12
N LYS A 221 10.74 -6.48 -21.31
CA LYS A 221 10.11 -5.89 -22.50
C LYS A 221 8.58 -5.85 -22.39
N GLU A 222 7.98 -6.94 -21.91
CA GLU A 222 6.55 -7.04 -21.66
C GLU A 222 6.12 -6.02 -20.61
N MET A 223 6.91 -5.88 -19.53
CA MET A 223 6.67 -4.87 -18.49
C MET A 223 6.72 -3.45 -19.09
N LEU A 224 7.71 -3.11 -19.90
CA LEU A 224 7.78 -1.80 -20.54
C LEU A 224 6.57 -1.53 -21.43
N GLN A 225 6.12 -2.53 -22.21
CA GLN A 225 4.92 -2.39 -23.06
C GLN A 225 3.67 -2.10 -22.20
N MET A 226 3.50 -2.83 -21.10
CA MET A 226 2.38 -2.61 -20.17
C MET A 226 2.43 -1.21 -19.53
N LEU A 227 3.61 -0.76 -19.10
CA LEU A 227 3.80 0.57 -18.51
C LEU A 227 3.51 1.69 -19.49
N ASN A 228 3.98 1.56 -20.74
CA ASN A 228 3.72 2.55 -21.79
C ASN A 228 2.24 2.61 -22.18
N ALA A 229 1.58 1.45 -22.32
CA ALA A 229 0.15 1.38 -22.61
C ALA A 229 -0.67 2.02 -21.48
N HIS A 230 -0.29 1.74 -20.23
CA HIS A 230 -0.93 2.33 -19.07
C HIS A 230 -0.75 3.87 -19.02
N GLN A 231 0.46 4.37 -19.28
CA GLN A 231 0.73 5.80 -19.32
C GLN A 231 -0.03 6.51 -20.46
N ALA A 232 -0.17 5.85 -21.61
CA ALA A 232 -0.94 6.37 -22.74
C ALA A 232 -2.44 6.47 -22.38
N SER A 233 -3.00 5.46 -21.70
CA SER A 233 -4.40 5.48 -21.26
C SER A 233 -4.69 6.60 -20.26
N LEU A 234 -3.76 6.88 -19.33
CA LEU A 234 -3.91 7.99 -18.38
C LEU A 234 -3.89 9.36 -19.08
N LYS A 235 -3.04 9.53 -20.09
CA LYS A 235 -2.97 10.79 -20.88
C LYS A 235 -4.21 11.00 -21.76
N ALA A 236 -4.84 9.94 -22.22
CA ALA A 236 -6.09 10.02 -23.01
C ALA A 236 -7.33 10.32 -22.15
N ALA A 237 -7.22 10.11 -20.85
CA ALA A 237 -8.33 10.29 -19.89
C ALA A 237 -8.35 11.68 -19.20
N GLY A 238 -7.27 12.49 -19.32
CA GLY A 238 -7.14 13.84 -18.78
C GLY A 238 -7.15 14.90 -19.87
#